data_4f7484e2af85a55244132d9004a05a42
#
_entry.id   4f7484e2af85a55244132d9004a05a42
#
_cell.length_a   1.000
_cell.length_b   1.000
_cell.length_c   1.000
_cell.angle_alpha   90.00
_cell.angle_beta   90.00
_cell.angle_gamma   90.00
#
_symmetry.space_group_name_H-M   'P 1'
#
loop_
_entity.id
_entity.type
_entity.pdbx_description
1 polymer ?
#
loop_
_entity_poly.entity_id
_entity_poly.type
_entity_poly.pdbx_seq_one_letter_code
_entity_poly.pdbx_strand_id
1 'polypeptide(L)'
;MAESIIKELAPMIFQVIAQIPYGRVASYGQIARLAGIPKHARLAGIPKHSRLVGYVLKHMDADSSLPWYRVINSQGKISLSKLNDQGQNIQAQLLLAEGILVIGGKVKMKEFQWNI
;
A
#
# COMPACT_ATOMS: atom_id res chain seq x y z
N MET A 1 19.82 9.82 -8.42
CA MET A 1 19.48 8.85 -9.47
C MET A 1 18.26 8.01 -9.11
N ALA A 2 18.31 7.29 -7.99
CA ALA A 2 17.14 6.50 -7.56
C ALA A 2 15.91 7.36 -7.30
N GLU A 3 16.08 8.55 -6.75
CA GLU A 3 14.97 9.45 -6.45
C GLU A 3 14.23 9.91 -7.70
N SER A 4 14.94 10.17 -8.80
CA SER A 4 14.28 10.58 -10.04
C SER A 4 13.42 9.47 -10.61
N ILE A 5 13.92 8.23 -10.55
CA ILE A 5 13.19 7.08 -11.05
C ILE A 5 11.98 6.79 -10.16
N ILE A 6 12.12 6.96 -8.85
CA ILE A 6 11.01 6.80 -7.91
C ILE A 6 9.92 7.82 -8.21
N LYS A 7 10.29 9.07 -8.50
CA LYS A 7 9.33 10.10 -8.87
C LYS A 7 8.59 9.77 -10.16
N GLU A 8 9.26 9.12 -11.11
CA GLU A 8 8.63 8.71 -12.35
C GLU A 8 7.65 7.55 -12.14
N LEU A 9 7.98 6.64 -11.24
CA LEU A 9 7.17 5.45 -10.98
C LEU A 9 6.01 5.71 -10.01
N ALA A 10 6.14 6.72 -9.16
CA ALA A 10 5.13 7.02 -8.16
C ALA A 10 3.73 7.27 -8.76
N PRO A 11 3.56 8.03 -9.85
CA PRO A 11 2.24 8.21 -10.44
C PRO A 11 1.59 6.91 -10.87
N MET A 12 2.36 5.95 -11.37
CA MET A 12 1.87 4.64 -11.77
C MET A 12 1.31 3.89 -10.57
N ILE A 13 2.04 3.94 -9.47
CA ILE A 13 1.62 3.32 -8.20
C ILE A 13 0.35 3.98 -7.68
N PHE A 14 0.28 5.31 -7.69
CA PHE A 14 -0.88 6.06 -7.23
C PHE A 14 -2.13 5.73 -8.05
N GLN A 15 -1.99 5.57 -9.36
CA GLN A 15 -3.11 5.21 -10.22
C GLN A 15 -3.70 3.85 -9.84
N VAL A 16 -2.84 2.88 -9.52
CA VAL A 16 -3.31 1.56 -9.11
C VAL A 16 -4.00 1.62 -7.75
N ILE A 17 -3.39 2.34 -6.79
CA ILE A 17 -3.96 2.49 -5.45
C ILE A 17 -5.35 3.12 -5.53
N ALA A 18 -5.53 4.12 -6.39
CA ALA A 18 -6.81 4.80 -6.56
C ALA A 18 -7.92 3.86 -7.03
N GLN A 19 -7.57 2.73 -7.65
CA GLN A 19 -8.52 1.77 -8.18
C GLN A 19 -8.94 0.70 -7.18
N ILE A 20 -8.26 0.59 -6.03
CA ILE A 20 -8.62 -0.42 -5.02
C ILE A 20 -10.04 -0.11 -4.51
N PRO A 21 -10.99 -1.06 -4.65
CA PRO A 21 -12.37 -0.79 -4.26
C PRO A 21 -12.53 -0.63 -2.75
N TYR A 22 -13.55 0.09 -2.38
CA TYR A 22 -13.99 0.17 -0.98
C TYR A 22 -14.24 -1.24 -0.43
N GLY A 23 -13.77 -1.50 0.78
CA GLY A 23 -13.93 -2.80 1.43
C GLY A 23 -12.96 -3.86 0.95
N ARG A 24 -11.94 -3.48 0.17
CA ARG A 24 -10.91 -4.41 -0.32
C ARG A 24 -9.53 -3.91 0.02
N VAL A 25 -8.56 -4.83 0.07
CA VAL A 25 -7.14 -4.51 0.29
C VAL A 25 -6.30 -5.13 -0.81
N ALA A 26 -5.12 -4.56 -1.03
CA ALA A 26 -4.14 -5.08 -1.97
C ALA A 26 -2.78 -5.17 -1.28
N SER A 27 -1.97 -6.14 -1.70
CA SER A 27 -0.62 -6.26 -1.18
C SER A 27 0.33 -5.34 -1.93
N TYR A 28 1.47 -5.02 -1.31
CA TYR A 28 2.51 -4.23 -1.98
C TYR A 28 2.94 -4.87 -3.30
N GLY A 29 3.12 -6.19 -3.31
CA GLY A 29 3.50 -6.90 -4.53
C GLY A 29 2.43 -6.84 -5.61
N GLN A 30 1.17 -6.91 -5.22
CA GLN A 30 0.04 -6.78 -6.15
C GLN A 30 0.03 -5.40 -6.80
N ILE A 31 0.23 -4.35 -6.02
CA ILE A 31 0.30 -2.98 -6.54
C ILE A 31 1.47 -2.82 -7.51
N ALA A 32 2.64 -3.33 -7.14
CA ALA A 32 3.83 -3.25 -8.01
C ALA A 32 3.59 -3.96 -9.35
N ARG A 33 2.98 -5.14 -9.32
CA ARG A 33 2.67 -5.88 -10.53
C ARG A 33 1.67 -5.14 -11.42
N LEU A 34 0.62 -4.61 -10.83
CA LEU A 34 -0.42 -3.89 -11.58
C LEU A 34 0.07 -2.56 -12.12
N ALA A 35 1.02 -1.92 -11.41
CA ALA A 35 1.64 -0.68 -11.88
C ALA A 35 2.61 -0.90 -13.02
N GLY A 36 2.94 -2.16 -13.35
CA GLY A 36 3.84 -2.46 -14.44
C GLY A 36 5.30 -2.08 -14.18
N ILE A 37 5.73 -2.12 -12.92
CA ILE A 37 7.10 -1.77 -12.56
C ILE A 37 8.08 -2.78 -13.20
N PRO A 38 9.09 -2.30 -13.96
CA PRO A 38 10.01 -3.19 -14.65
C PRO A 38 10.78 -4.11 -13.71
N LYS A 39 10.92 -5.37 -14.09
CA LYS A 39 11.67 -6.37 -13.31
C LYS A 39 13.14 -5.98 -13.12
N HIS A 40 13.71 -5.26 -14.08
CA HIS A 40 15.11 -4.86 -14.05
C HIS A 40 15.35 -3.54 -13.30
N ALA A 41 14.34 -3.01 -12.64
CA ALA A 41 14.49 -1.80 -11.81
C ALA A 41 15.59 -1.95 -10.77
N ARG A 42 15.86 -3.18 -10.30
CA ARG A 42 16.92 -3.47 -9.36
C ARG A 42 18.31 -3.05 -9.85
N LEU A 43 18.54 -3.15 -11.16
CA LEU A 43 19.83 -2.79 -11.77
C LEU A 43 20.09 -1.28 -11.70
N ALA A 44 19.04 -0.48 -11.53
CA ALA A 44 19.16 0.98 -11.39
C ALA A 44 19.25 1.42 -9.93
N GLY A 45 19.49 0.49 -9.00
CA GLY A 45 19.58 0.80 -7.59
C GLY A 45 18.23 1.04 -6.91
N ILE A 46 17.14 0.63 -7.55
CA ILE A 46 15.79 0.78 -7.00
C ILE A 46 15.50 -0.42 -6.09
N PRO A 47 14.81 -0.22 -4.95
CA PRO A 47 14.41 -1.32 -4.09
C PRO A 47 13.56 -2.35 -4.84
N LYS A 48 13.42 -3.56 -4.27
CA LYS A 48 12.50 -4.56 -4.80
C LYS A 48 11.12 -3.94 -5.02
N HIS A 49 10.39 -4.45 -6.00
CA HIS A 49 9.11 -3.88 -6.42
C HIS A 49 8.16 -3.58 -5.25
N SER A 50 7.98 -4.56 -4.36
CA SER A 50 7.10 -4.38 -3.21
C SER A 50 7.62 -3.31 -2.24
N ARG A 51 8.95 -3.22 -2.08
CA ARG A 51 9.57 -2.20 -1.23
C ARG A 51 9.41 -0.81 -1.82
N LEU A 52 9.43 -0.71 -3.14
CA LEU A 52 9.22 0.56 -3.82
C LEU A 52 7.83 1.12 -3.51
N VAL A 53 6.81 0.27 -3.52
CA VAL A 53 5.45 0.68 -3.18
C VAL A 53 5.41 1.18 -1.73
N GLY A 54 6.03 0.45 -0.81
CA GLY A 54 6.11 0.87 0.59
C GLY A 54 6.82 2.20 0.77
N TYR A 55 7.92 2.41 0.03
CA TYR A 55 8.65 3.66 0.07
C TYR A 55 7.78 4.83 -0.42
N VAL A 56 7.10 4.65 -1.53
CA VAL A 56 6.22 5.67 -2.10
C VAL A 56 5.10 6.04 -1.12
N LEU A 57 4.49 5.05 -0.50
CA LEU A 57 3.43 5.27 0.49
C LEU A 57 3.94 6.02 1.71
N LYS A 58 5.13 5.68 2.18
CA LYS A 58 5.73 6.31 3.36
C LYS A 58 5.97 7.81 3.15
N HIS A 59 6.28 8.20 1.92
CA HIS A 59 6.59 9.59 1.57
C HIS A 59 5.41 10.33 0.93
N MET A 60 4.23 9.72 0.92
CA MET A 60 3.02 10.34 0.41
C MET A 60 2.47 11.34 1.42
N ASP A 61 1.87 12.42 0.91
CA ASP A 61 1.22 13.41 1.77
C ASP A 61 0.10 12.79 2.60
N ALA A 62 0.07 13.13 3.88
CA ALA A 62 -0.96 12.66 4.79
C ALA A 62 -2.36 13.13 4.38
N ASP A 63 -2.43 14.25 3.66
CA ASP A 63 -3.70 14.82 3.18
C ASP A 63 -4.17 14.24 1.87
N SER A 64 -3.45 13.25 1.35
CA SER A 64 -3.83 12.61 0.10
C SER A 64 -5.20 11.92 0.22
N SER A 65 -6.04 12.10 -0.78
CA SER A 65 -7.34 11.44 -0.85
C SER A 65 -7.24 9.98 -1.31
N LEU A 66 -6.02 9.52 -1.64
CA LEU A 66 -5.81 8.13 -2.06
C LEU A 66 -6.07 7.16 -0.91
N PRO A 67 -6.66 5.99 -1.19
CA PRO A 67 -6.92 4.98 -0.16
C PRO A 67 -5.64 4.19 0.19
N TRP A 68 -4.61 4.89 0.65
CA TRP A 68 -3.33 4.30 1.02
C TRP A 68 -3.46 3.18 2.05
N TYR A 69 -4.45 3.30 2.94
CA TYR A 69 -4.69 2.33 4.01
C TYR A 69 -5.18 0.97 3.51
N ARG A 70 -5.59 0.90 2.23
CA ARG A 70 -5.99 -0.36 1.59
C ARG A 70 -4.79 -1.16 1.08
N VAL A 71 -3.57 -0.68 1.29
CA VAL A 71 -2.35 -1.37 0.88
C VAL A 71 -1.67 -1.96 2.11
N ILE A 72 -1.46 -3.28 2.09
CA ILE A 72 -0.88 -4.03 3.21
C ILE A 72 0.16 -5.01 2.67
N ASN A 73 0.87 -5.72 3.56
CA ASN A 73 1.84 -6.69 3.05
C ASN A 73 1.15 -7.97 2.55
N SER A 74 1.91 -8.84 1.90
CA SER A 74 1.36 -10.06 1.29
C SER A 74 0.80 -11.05 2.30
N GLN A 75 1.18 -10.93 3.57
CA GLN A 75 0.67 -11.78 4.64
C GLN A 75 -0.53 -11.17 5.36
N GLY A 76 -1.01 -10.04 4.88
CA GLY A 76 -2.16 -9.36 5.48
C GLY A 76 -1.82 -8.45 6.65
N LYS A 77 -0.53 -8.26 6.94
CA LYS A 77 -0.12 -7.41 8.07
C LYS A 77 -0.20 -5.94 7.71
N ILE A 78 -0.69 -5.13 8.66
CA ILE A 78 -0.64 -3.69 8.56
C ILE A 78 0.81 -3.26 8.81
N SER A 79 1.35 -2.46 7.90
CA SER A 79 2.77 -2.09 7.97
C SER A 79 3.01 -0.70 8.54
N LEU A 80 1.98 0.15 8.58
CA LEU A 80 2.13 1.49 9.11
C LEU A 80 1.74 1.54 10.58
N SER A 81 2.63 2.10 11.40
CA SER A 81 2.48 2.11 12.85
C SER A 81 2.02 3.46 13.42
N LYS A 82 1.47 4.34 12.58
CA LYS A 82 0.97 5.63 13.05
C LYS A 82 -0.24 5.47 13.93
N LEU A 83 -0.21 6.13 15.09
CA LEU A 83 -1.30 6.10 16.05
C LEU A 83 -2.02 7.44 16.06
N ASN A 84 -3.33 7.41 16.32
CA ASN A 84 -4.09 8.64 16.54
C ASN A 84 -3.92 9.11 17.99
N ASP A 85 -4.62 10.20 18.36
CA ASP A 85 -4.51 10.78 19.71
C ASP A 85 -5.00 9.84 20.81
N GLN A 86 -5.75 8.82 20.46
CA GLN A 86 -6.28 7.83 21.40
C GLN A 86 -5.43 6.56 21.45
N GLY A 87 -4.25 6.56 20.82
CA GLY A 87 -3.35 5.43 20.78
C GLY A 87 -3.75 4.31 19.83
N GLN A 88 -4.73 4.55 18.94
CA GLN A 88 -5.21 3.55 18.00
C GLN A 88 -4.44 3.66 16.68
N ASN A 89 -4.21 2.52 16.03
CA ASN A 89 -3.58 2.50 14.72
C ASN A 89 -4.50 3.11 13.68
N ILE A 90 -4.05 4.15 13.00
CA ILE A 90 -4.86 4.92 12.04
C ILE A 90 -5.30 4.03 10.88
N GLN A 91 -4.38 3.23 10.32
CA GLN A 91 -4.71 2.34 9.21
C GLN A 91 -5.78 1.33 9.61
N ALA A 92 -5.65 0.72 10.78
CA ALA A 92 -6.62 -0.25 11.27
C ALA A 92 -8.01 0.39 11.44
N GLN A 93 -8.07 1.62 11.95
CA GLN A 93 -9.34 2.32 12.14
C GLN A 93 -10.01 2.64 10.81
N LEU A 94 -9.23 3.07 9.81
CA LEU A 94 -9.76 3.36 8.48
C LEU A 94 -10.29 2.10 7.80
N LEU A 95 -9.57 0.98 7.95
CA LEU A 95 -10.02 -0.30 7.39
C LEU A 95 -11.29 -0.79 8.08
N LEU A 96 -11.34 -0.65 9.41
CA LEU A 96 -12.53 -1.06 10.17
C LEU A 96 -13.76 -0.27 9.74
N ALA A 97 -13.59 1.01 9.42
CA ALA A 97 -14.69 1.85 8.93
C ALA A 97 -15.26 1.34 7.61
N GLU A 98 -14.48 0.57 6.84
CA GLU A 98 -14.93 -0.06 5.60
C GLU A 98 -15.41 -1.50 5.80
N GLY A 99 -15.54 -1.94 7.05
CA GLY A 99 -15.96 -3.30 7.34
C GLY A 99 -14.85 -4.34 7.24
N ILE A 100 -13.59 -3.90 7.14
CA ILE A 100 -12.45 -4.80 7.06
C ILE A 100 -11.89 -5.00 8.47
N LEU A 101 -12.05 -6.21 9.00
CA LEU A 101 -11.59 -6.52 10.34
C LEU A 101 -10.07 -6.69 10.37
N VAL A 102 -9.44 -6.03 11.35
CA VAL A 102 -8.01 -6.17 11.61
C VAL A 102 -7.87 -6.80 13.00
N ILE A 103 -7.36 -8.02 13.04
CA ILE A 103 -7.21 -8.78 14.28
C ILE A 103 -5.74 -9.10 14.48
N GLY A 104 -5.16 -8.63 15.60
CA GLY A 104 -3.75 -8.82 15.86
C GLY A 104 -2.85 -8.21 14.80
N GLY A 105 -3.27 -7.10 14.21
CA GLY A 105 -2.53 -6.43 13.15
C GLY A 105 -2.63 -7.09 11.78
N LYS A 106 -3.55 -8.04 11.61
CA LYS A 106 -3.69 -8.79 10.36
C LYS A 106 -5.11 -8.72 9.79
N VAL A 107 -5.16 -8.71 8.46
CA VAL A 107 -6.41 -8.79 7.67
C VAL A 107 -6.45 -10.17 7.03
N LYS A 108 -7.65 -10.77 6.96
CA LYS A 108 -7.85 -12.03 6.25
C LYS A 108 -7.81 -11.80 4.75
N MET A 109 -6.66 -12.08 4.12
CA MET A 109 -6.48 -11.86 2.68
C MET A 109 -7.47 -12.65 1.84
N LYS A 110 -7.81 -13.87 2.24
CA LYS A 110 -8.78 -14.68 1.50
C LYS A 110 -10.13 -14.00 1.36
N GLU A 111 -10.51 -13.20 2.35
CA GLU A 111 -11.81 -12.56 2.41
C GLU A 111 -11.81 -11.18 1.77
N PHE A 112 -10.75 -10.40 1.98
CA PHE A 112 -10.73 -8.98 1.66
C PHE A 112 -9.80 -8.58 0.53
N GLN A 113 -8.97 -9.49 0.02
CA GLN A 113 -8.02 -9.12 -1.05
C GLN A 113 -8.75 -8.78 -2.34
N TRP A 114 -8.31 -7.69 -2.96
CA TRP A 114 -8.80 -7.26 -4.27
C TRP A 114 -8.44 -8.31 -5.32
N ASN A 115 -9.45 -8.86 -5.96
CA ASN A 115 -9.30 -9.89 -7.00
C ASN A 115 -9.29 -9.24 -8.37
N ILE A 116 -8.10 -9.19 -8.96
CA ILE A 116 -7.95 -8.58 -10.27
C ILE A 116 -6.79 -9.24 -11.02
#